data_35f6052580a3a7c3f3e55f7f39099db0
#
_entry.id   35f6052580a3a7c3f3e55f7f39099db0
#
_cell.length_a   1.000
_cell.length_b   1.000
_cell.length_c   1.000
_cell.angle_alpha   90.00
_cell.angle_beta   90.00
_cell.angle_gamma   90.00
#
_symmetry.space_group_name_H-M   'P 1'
#
loop_
_entity.id
_entity.type
_entity.pdbx_description
1 polymer ?
#
loop_
_entity_poly.entity_id
_entity_poly.type
_entity_poly.pdbx_seq_one_letter_code
_entity_poly.pdbx_strand_id
1 'polypeptide(L)'
;MTPTRKDHILAIDCGTQSVRSLVFDPRGQLIHKVRVPIKPYFSPKPGWAEQHPSYFWDNVCGACQTLWRERPDLRSTIVGVALTAQRATMVNLDAQGVPLRPAIVWLDQRQTEGTEPVGGLWGLLFRLAGMRDTVRYLQMEAEANWLRTHQPEIWDRTQKYLFLSGYLTHKMVGRYVDSVGCQVGYVPFDYKHLDWAKPSDWKWQAVPMEQEMLPELVPPTEILGTITARASEETGIPSGLPLVAAAADKACEVIGAGCVEPDIACLSYGTTATVNVTSRRYVEVIPLIPPYPSAVPQAYNLEIQIYRGYWMVSWFRREFGHREELLARDQDCVPEDLFEQLIEPVPPGSMGLILQPYWSPGLKDPGPEAKGAIIGFGDVHTRAHIYSAILEGLAYALREGLEQTEKRLHVSTNELRVSGGGSQSDAALQITADIFNLPVSRPHTYETAGLGAAMDAAVGLGLHADFTTAVTEMTRISRTFEPRPETHEIYDALYKRVYKQMYDRLRPLYEEIRNITGYPPK
;
A
#
# COMPACT_ATOMS: atom_id res chain seq x y z
N MET A 1 -2.86 44.43 0.20
CA MET A 1 -2.97 42.99 0.30
C MET A 1 -2.87 42.44 -1.10
N THR A 2 -1.77 41.75 -1.44
CA THR A 2 -1.65 41.02 -2.70
C THR A 2 -2.80 40.01 -2.73
N PRO A 3 -3.55 39.83 -3.83
CA PRO A 3 -4.61 38.84 -3.90
C PRO A 3 -3.97 37.46 -3.65
N THR A 4 -4.45 36.78 -2.63
CA THR A 4 -4.03 35.40 -2.33
C THR A 4 -4.32 34.56 -3.58
N ARG A 5 -3.27 34.01 -4.19
CA ARG A 5 -3.40 33.20 -5.39
C ARG A 5 -4.22 31.96 -5.05
N LYS A 6 -5.28 31.73 -5.81
CA LYS A 6 -6.14 30.57 -5.63
C LYS A 6 -5.57 29.43 -6.49
N ASP A 7 -4.72 28.59 -5.91
CA ASP A 7 -3.99 27.53 -6.62
C ASP A 7 -3.56 26.34 -5.75
N HIS A 8 -3.98 26.31 -4.48
CA HIS A 8 -3.63 25.20 -3.59
C HIS A 8 -4.58 24.00 -3.76
N ILE A 9 -4.05 22.82 -3.49
CA ILE A 9 -4.80 21.55 -3.54
C ILE A 9 -4.91 21.00 -2.12
N LEU A 10 -6.13 20.57 -1.76
CA LEU A 10 -6.38 19.79 -0.56
C LEU A 10 -6.32 18.30 -0.90
N ALA A 11 -5.30 17.60 -0.42
CA ALA A 11 -5.22 16.16 -0.47
C ALA A 11 -5.67 15.55 0.87
N ILE A 12 -6.56 14.56 0.82
CA ILE A 12 -7.02 13.80 1.97
C ILE A 12 -6.46 12.39 1.83
N ASP A 13 -5.67 11.96 2.81
CA ASP A 13 -5.10 10.62 2.88
C ASP A 13 -5.75 9.86 4.04
N CYS A 14 -6.62 8.90 3.71
CA CYS A 14 -7.30 8.02 4.66
C CYS A 14 -6.56 6.68 4.73
N GLY A 15 -5.40 6.68 5.39
CA GLY A 15 -4.59 5.48 5.56
C GLY A 15 -5.03 4.59 6.72
N THR A 16 -4.27 3.53 6.99
CA THR A 16 -4.60 2.53 8.01
C THR A 16 -4.47 3.04 9.44
N GLN A 17 -3.49 3.89 9.74
CA GLN A 17 -3.18 4.33 11.11
C GLN A 17 -3.52 5.80 11.36
N SER A 18 -3.85 6.55 10.33
CA SER A 18 -4.19 7.97 10.46
C SER A 18 -4.96 8.46 9.25
N VAL A 19 -5.80 9.47 9.47
CA VAL A 19 -6.34 10.35 8.43
C VAL A 19 -5.51 11.63 8.42
N ARG A 20 -5.16 12.10 7.22
CA ARG A 20 -4.40 13.32 7.02
C ARG A 20 -5.13 14.26 6.08
N SER A 21 -5.16 15.55 6.43
CA SER A 21 -5.56 16.64 5.55
C SER A 21 -4.32 17.46 5.24
N LEU A 22 -3.94 17.54 3.97
CA LEU A 22 -2.67 18.06 3.48
C LEU A 22 -2.94 19.14 2.45
N VAL A 23 -2.37 20.31 2.62
CA VAL A 23 -2.47 21.38 1.62
C VAL A 23 -1.14 21.52 0.92
N PHE A 24 -1.16 21.35 -0.40
CA PHE A 24 0.01 21.52 -1.26
C PHE A 24 -0.16 22.72 -2.18
N ASP A 25 0.94 23.42 -2.44
CA ASP A 25 1.03 24.39 -3.53
C ASP A 25 1.32 23.68 -4.87
N PRO A 26 1.24 24.39 -6.02
CA PRO A 26 1.54 23.82 -7.34
C PRO A 26 2.98 23.30 -7.51
N ARG A 27 3.88 23.62 -6.58
CA ARG A 27 5.26 23.12 -6.56
C ARG A 27 5.46 21.92 -5.65
N GLY A 28 4.38 21.33 -5.13
CA GLY A 28 4.43 20.19 -4.22
C GLY A 28 4.99 20.51 -2.83
N GLN A 29 5.07 21.82 -2.49
CA GLN A 29 5.42 22.22 -1.14
C GLN A 29 4.25 21.95 -0.21
N LEU A 30 4.46 21.20 0.85
CA LEU A 30 3.48 20.99 1.90
C LEU A 30 3.34 22.29 2.72
N ILE A 31 2.22 22.97 2.53
CA ILE A 31 1.93 24.26 3.20
C ILE A 31 1.41 24.03 4.61
N HIS A 32 0.55 23.03 4.79
CA HIS A 32 0.06 22.64 6.11
C HIS A 32 -0.41 21.20 6.13
N LYS A 33 -0.32 20.58 7.32
CA LYS A 33 -0.72 19.20 7.56
C LYS A 33 -1.44 19.07 8.89
N VAL A 34 -2.58 18.41 8.85
CA VAL A 34 -3.25 17.87 10.04
C VAL A 34 -3.22 16.35 9.96
N ARG A 35 -2.79 15.70 11.03
CA ARG A 35 -2.79 14.25 11.16
C ARG A 35 -3.63 13.83 12.36
N VAL A 36 -4.65 13.04 12.11
CA VAL A 36 -5.50 12.43 13.14
C VAL A 36 -5.16 10.95 13.23
N PRO A 37 -4.51 10.48 14.30
CA PRO A 37 -4.30 9.05 14.51
C PRO A 37 -5.64 8.33 14.67
N ILE A 38 -5.77 7.16 14.04
CA ILE A 38 -6.96 6.33 14.13
C ILE A 38 -6.63 4.93 14.62
N LYS A 39 -7.61 4.27 15.23
CA LYS A 39 -7.54 2.84 15.49
C LYS A 39 -7.80 2.11 14.17
N PRO A 40 -6.86 1.30 13.66
CA PRO A 40 -7.02 0.68 12.34
C PRO A 40 -8.25 -0.22 12.25
N TYR A 41 -8.55 -0.95 13.31
CA TYR A 41 -9.68 -1.88 13.40
C TYR A 41 -9.98 -2.24 14.85
N PHE A 42 -11.13 -2.85 15.06
CA PHE A 42 -11.42 -3.68 16.21
C PHE A 42 -11.58 -5.15 15.75
N SER A 43 -11.31 -6.09 16.65
CA SER A 43 -11.32 -7.51 16.32
C SER A 43 -12.40 -8.24 17.13
N PRO A 44 -13.57 -8.54 16.53
CA PRO A 44 -14.62 -9.31 17.21
C PRO A 44 -14.22 -10.77 17.48
N LYS A 45 -13.35 -11.32 16.64
CA LYS A 45 -12.78 -12.68 16.74
C LYS A 45 -11.32 -12.65 16.31
N PRO A 46 -10.48 -13.58 16.76
CA PRO A 46 -9.10 -13.70 16.28
C PRO A 46 -9.04 -13.75 14.74
N GLY A 47 -8.15 -12.97 14.15
CA GLY A 47 -7.99 -12.86 12.70
C GLY A 47 -9.00 -11.93 12.00
N TRP A 48 -10.04 -11.45 12.68
CA TRP A 48 -10.98 -10.50 12.11
C TRP A 48 -10.51 -9.07 12.31
N ALA A 49 -10.68 -8.23 11.29
CA ALA A 49 -10.37 -6.81 11.35
C ALA A 49 -11.53 -6.01 10.74
N GLU A 50 -12.25 -5.29 11.58
CA GLU A 50 -13.43 -4.52 11.20
C GLU A 50 -13.33 -3.08 11.69
N GLN A 51 -13.93 -2.13 10.95
CA GLN A 51 -14.07 -0.75 11.42
C GLN A 51 -15.38 -0.14 10.90
N HIS A 52 -16.00 0.70 11.69
CA HIS A 52 -17.21 1.40 11.27
C HIS A 52 -16.92 2.38 10.12
N PRO A 53 -17.65 2.34 8.99
CA PRO A 53 -17.45 3.30 7.89
C PRO A 53 -17.60 4.76 8.31
N SER A 54 -18.54 5.05 9.23
CA SER A 54 -18.72 6.38 9.81
C SER A 54 -17.47 6.86 10.56
N TYR A 55 -16.74 5.96 11.22
CA TYR A 55 -15.51 6.31 11.93
C TYR A 55 -14.46 6.90 10.98
N PHE A 56 -14.30 6.34 9.78
CA PHE A 56 -13.40 6.91 8.77
C PHE A 56 -13.88 8.30 8.34
N TRP A 57 -15.19 8.45 8.04
CA TRP A 57 -15.76 9.73 7.65
C TRP A 57 -15.63 10.79 8.75
N ASP A 58 -15.93 10.46 9.99
CA ASP A 58 -15.83 11.36 11.12
C ASP A 58 -14.39 11.87 11.33
N ASN A 59 -13.39 11.00 11.13
CA ASN A 59 -11.99 11.39 11.19
C ASN A 59 -11.55 12.23 9.99
N VAL A 60 -12.09 12.01 8.80
CA VAL A 60 -11.90 12.90 7.64
C VAL A 60 -12.47 14.29 7.95
N CYS A 61 -13.69 14.35 8.46
CA CYS A 61 -14.31 15.61 8.88
C CYS A 61 -13.48 16.32 9.95
N GLY A 62 -13.06 15.57 10.99
CA GLY A 62 -12.24 16.11 12.09
C GLY A 62 -10.90 16.66 11.62
N ALA A 63 -10.22 15.97 10.70
CA ALA A 63 -8.96 16.42 10.13
C ALA A 63 -9.14 17.71 9.32
N CYS A 64 -10.17 17.78 8.47
CA CYS A 64 -10.46 18.98 7.68
C CYS A 64 -10.89 20.16 8.57
N GLN A 65 -11.78 19.96 9.54
CA GLN A 65 -12.20 21.00 10.46
C GLN A 65 -11.04 21.56 11.29
N THR A 66 -10.10 20.68 11.70
CA THR A 66 -8.90 21.10 12.43
C THR A 66 -7.99 21.92 11.52
N LEU A 67 -7.80 21.51 10.26
CA LEU A 67 -7.05 22.28 9.26
C LEU A 67 -7.58 23.73 9.14
N TRP A 68 -8.91 23.89 9.01
CA TRP A 68 -9.51 25.22 8.87
C TRP A 68 -9.47 26.05 10.15
N ARG A 69 -9.41 25.41 11.30
CA ARG A 69 -9.23 26.10 12.60
C ARG A 69 -7.81 26.62 12.75
N GLU A 70 -6.81 25.82 12.35
CA GLU A 70 -5.40 26.18 12.42
C GLU A 70 -4.98 27.16 11.32
N ARG A 71 -5.54 27.02 10.12
CA ARG A 71 -5.19 27.81 8.92
C ARG A 71 -6.45 28.25 8.14
N PRO A 72 -7.27 29.15 8.70
CA PRO A 72 -8.49 29.64 8.06
C PRO A 72 -8.22 30.40 6.75
N ASP A 73 -7.03 30.97 6.60
CA ASP A 73 -6.54 31.65 5.40
C ASP A 73 -6.47 30.73 4.19
N LEU A 74 -6.11 29.47 4.38
CA LEU A 74 -5.96 28.50 3.29
C LEU A 74 -7.29 28.08 2.66
N ARG A 75 -8.39 28.19 3.38
CA ARG A 75 -9.70 27.73 2.88
C ARG A 75 -10.11 28.41 1.56
N SER A 76 -9.78 29.68 1.40
CA SER A 76 -10.09 30.45 0.19
C SER A 76 -9.11 30.21 -0.97
N THR A 77 -7.98 29.58 -0.73
CA THR A 77 -6.94 29.33 -1.74
C THR A 77 -7.10 27.99 -2.45
N ILE A 78 -7.93 27.07 -1.93
CA ILE A 78 -8.13 25.75 -2.49
C ILE A 78 -8.88 25.84 -3.82
N VAL A 79 -8.35 25.15 -4.85
CA VAL A 79 -8.96 25.05 -6.19
C VAL A 79 -9.59 23.70 -6.44
N GLY A 80 -9.19 22.66 -5.70
CA GLY A 80 -9.74 21.31 -5.80
C GLY A 80 -9.29 20.41 -4.69
N VAL A 81 -9.95 19.26 -4.60
CA VAL A 81 -9.73 18.24 -3.58
C VAL A 81 -9.34 16.93 -4.25
N ALA A 82 -8.41 16.18 -3.67
CA ALA A 82 -8.13 14.80 -4.02
C ALA A 82 -8.27 13.92 -2.78
N LEU A 83 -8.73 12.68 -2.98
CA LEU A 83 -8.86 11.69 -1.92
C LEU A 83 -8.06 10.44 -2.30
N THR A 84 -7.18 10.01 -1.41
CA THR A 84 -6.57 8.69 -1.46
C THR A 84 -6.92 7.91 -0.19
N ALA A 85 -7.06 6.59 -0.32
CA ALA A 85 -7.47 5.73 0.79
C ALA A 85 -6.77 4.36 0.73
N GLN A 86 -6.73 3.69 1.88
CA GLN A 86 -6.27 2.31 1.98
C GLN A 86 -7.07 1.38 1.06
N ARG A 87 -6.40 0.39 0.49
CA ARG A 87 -6.97 -0.61 -0.44
C ARG A 87 -7.81 -1.66 0.28
N ALA A 88 -8.60 -2.43 -0.46
CA ALA A 88 -9.27 -3.65 -0.01
C ALA A 88 -10.00 -3.50 1.33
N THR A 89 -10.69 -2.38 1.54
CA THR A 89 -11.57 -2.15 2.68
C THR A 89 -12.98 -1.99 2.17
N MET A 90 -13.86 -2.97 2.45
CA MET A 90 -15.16 -3.13 1.81
C MET A 90 -16.30 -2.63 2.68
N VAL A 91 -17.18 -1.86 2.08
CA VAL A 91 -18.35 -1.22 2.72
C VAL A 91 -19.65 -1.67 2.04
N ASN A 92 -20.59 -2.19 2.83
CA ASN A 92 -21.93 -2.57 2.39
C ASN A 92 -22.92 -1.46 2.73
N LEU A 93 -23.64 -0.93 1.74
CA LEU A 93 -24.64 0.12 1.92
C LEU A 93 -26.03 -0.39 1.52
N ASP A 94 -27.04 0.07 2.26
CA ASP A 94 -28.45 -0.14 1.90
C ASP A 94 -28.93 0.85 0.81
N ALA A 95 -30.21 0.79 0.47
CA ALA A 95 -30.82 1.66 -0.54
C ALA A 95 -30.80 3.16 -0.17
N GLN A 96 -30.63 3.50 1.09
CA GLN A 96 -30.49 4.87 1.60
C GLN A 96 -29.03 5.32 1.71
N GLY A 97 -28.06 4.46 1.34
CA GLY A 97 -26.64 4.75 1.46
C GLY A 97 -26.10 4.63 2.89
N VAL A 98 -26.83 3.93 3.77
CA VAL A 98 -26.43 3.70 5.17
C VAL A 98 -25.64 2.41 5.26
N PRO A 99 -24.46 2.42 5.95
CA PRO A 99 -23.71 1.20 6.17
C PRO A 99 -24.51 0.15 6.96
N LEU A 100 -24.58 -1.07 6.42
CA LEU A 100 -25.33 -2.20 7.01
C LEU A 100 -24.54 -2.92 8.11
N ARG A 101 -23.22 -2.78 8.09
CA ARG A 101 -22.29 -3.42 9.02
C ARG A 101 -20.97 -2.66 9.08
N PRO A 102 -20.09 -2.97 10.05
CA PRO A 102 -18.69 -2.51 9.98
C PRO A 102 -18.00 -2.98 8.68
N ALA A 103 -17.19 -2.14 8.10
CA ALA A 103 -16.35 -2.48 6.95
C ALA A 103 -15.37 -3.60 7.30
N ILE A 104 -15.14 -4.51 6.37
CA ILE A 104 -14.04 -5.48 6.47
C ILE A 104 -12.78 -4.78 5.97
N VAL A 105 -11.78 -4.64 6.86
CA VAL A 105 -10.53 -3.92 6.57
C VAL A 105 -9.52 -4.88 5.94
N TRP A 106 -8.66 -4.42 5.08
CA TRP A 106 -7.64 -5.19 4.36
C TRP A 106 -6.73 -6.10 5.22
N LEU A 107 -6.68 -5.87 6.54
CA LEU A 107 -5.96 -6.70 7.52
C LEU A 107 -6.73 -7.93 7.98
N ASP A 108 -7.98 -8.06 7.57
CA ASP A 108 -8.84 -9.19 7.91
C ASP A 108 -8.31 -10.49 7.28
N GLN A 109 -8.36 -11.58 8.05
CA GLN A 109 -7.84 -12.88 7.63
C GLN A 109 -8.96 -13.93 7.49
N ARG A 110 -10.24 -13.48 7.52
CA ARG A 110 -11.35 -14.42 7.36
C ARG A 110 -11.40 -14.95 5.95
N GLN A 111 -11.69 -16.23 5.85
CA GLN A 111 -11.90 -16.91 4.58
C GLN A 111 -13.26 -17.62 4.62
N THR A 112 -13.79 -17.94 3.45
CA THR A 112 -15.00 -18.75 3.33
C THR A 112 -14.70 -20.08 2.65
N GLU A 113 -15.28 -21.15 3.19
CA GLU A 113 -15.30 -22.46 2.56
C GLU A 113 -16.62 -22.68 1.82
N GLY A 114 -16.66 -23.66 0.92
CA GLY A 114 -17.92 -24.06 0.27
C GLY A 114 -18.38 -23.15 -0.86
N THR A 115 -17.51 -22.30 -1.42
CA THR A 115 -17.82 -21.58 -2.67
C THR A 115 -17.94 -22.56 -3.83
N GLU A 116 -18.96 -22.39 -4.68
CA GLU A 116 -19.08 -23.19 -5.90
C GLU A 116 -17.89 -22.91 -6.82
N PRO A 117 -17.21 -23.96 -7.31
CA PRO A 117 -16.12 -23.77 -8.25
C PRO A 117 -16.61 -23.08 -9.52
N VAL A 118 -15.75 -22.23 -10.10
CA VAL A 118 -16.03 -21.65 -11.44
C VAL A 118 -16.30 -22.77 -12.44
N GLY A 119 -17.50 -22.74 -13.05
CA GLY A 119 -18.01 -23.79 -13.92
C GLY A 119 -17.80 -23.53 -15.42
N GLY A 120 -18.48 -24.34 -16.25
CA GLY A 120 -18.53 -24.17 -17.69
C GLY A 120 -17.16 -24.23 -18.38
N LEU A 121 -17.00 -23.42 -19.43
CA LEU A 121 -15.77 -23.36 -20.23
C LEU A 121 -14.56 -22.87 -19.39
N TRP A 122 -14.78 -21.89 -18.52
CA TRP A 122 -13.74 -21.35 -17.63
C TRP A 122 -13.22 -22.39 -16.65
N GLY A 123 -14.13 -23.17 -16.03
CA GLY A 123 -13.73 -24.25 -15.12
C GLY A 123 -12.92 -25.35 -15.82
N LEU A 124 -13.22 -25.66 -17.08
CA LEU A 124 -12.43 -26.57 -17.89
C LEU A 124 -11.04 -26.00 -18.19
N LEU A 125 -10.96 -24.74 -18.61
CA LEU A 125 -9.68 -24.06 -18.89
C LEU A 125 -8.78 -24.00 -17.64
N PHE A 126 -9.32 -23.64 -16.48
CA PHE A 126 -8.56 -23.63 -15.23
C PHE A 126 -8.08 -25.02 -14.82
N ARG A 127 -8.86 -26.07 -15.09
CA ARG A 127 -8.43 -27.44 -14.85
C ARG A 127 -7.24 -27.82 -15.74
N LEU A 128 -7.32 -27.53 -17.03
CA LEU A 128 -6.25 -27.84 -17.98
C LEU A 128 -4.98 -27.03 -17.71
N ALA A 129 -5.13 -25.78 -17.25
CA ALA A 129 -4.01 -24.91 -16.90
C ALA A 129 -3.42 -25.18 -15.50
N GLY A 130 -4.00 -26.09 -14.69
CA GLY A 130 -3.55 -26.35 -13.31
C GLY A 130 -3.80 -25.20 -12.35
N MET A 131 -4.80 -24.33 -12.65
CA MET A 131 -5.03 -23.07 -11.92
C MET A 131 -6.25 -23.12 -10.97
N ARG A 132 -6.88 -24.28 -10.81
CA ARG A 132 -8.09 -24.44 -10.00
C ARG A 132 -7.89 -24.02 -8.54
N ASP A 133 -6.77 -24.40 -7.95
CA ASP A 133 -6.49 -24.10 -6.54
C ASP A 133 -6.24 -22.62 -6.33
N THR A 134 -5.59 -21.94 -7.29
CA THR A 134 -5.41 -20.49 -7.25
C THR A 134 -6.75 -19.76 -7.34
N VAL A 135 -7.63 -20.17 -8.26
CA VAL A 135 -8.97 -19.56 -8.39
C VAL A 135 -9.80 -19.84 -7.13
N ARG A 136 -9.75 -21.06 -6.59
CA ARG A 136 -10.41 -21.40 -5.34
C ARG A 136 -9.91 -20.53 -4.18
N TYR A 137 -8.61 -20.33 -4.08
CA TYR A 137 -8.04 -19.44 -3.07
C TYR A 137 -8.59 -18.01 -3.20
N LEU A 138 -8.62 -17.44 -4.42
CA LEU A 138 -9.21 -16.11 -4.64
C LEU A 138 -10.70 -16.06 -4.25
N GLN A 139 -11.45 -17.14 -4.49
CA GLN A 139 -12.85 -17.23 -4.05
C GLN A 139 -12.99 -17.27 -2.52
N MET A 140 -12.08 -17.95 -1.84
CA MET A 140 -12.09 -18.05 -0.36
C MET A 140 -11.73 -16.71 0.31
N GLU A 141 -10.83 -15.95 -0.28
CA GLU A 141 -10.40 -14.63 0.21
C GLU A 141 -11.44 -13.52 -0.03
N ALA A 142 -12.34 -13.70 -1.02
CA ALA A 142 -13.30 -12.66 -1.37
C ALA A 142 -14.31 -12.41 -0.24
N GLU A 143 -14.29 -11.21 0.33
CA GLU A 143 -15.17 -10.78 1.43
C GLU A 143 -16.65 -10.88 1.04
N ALA A 144 -16.99 -10.63 -0.23
CA ALA A 144 -18.35 -10.79 -0.75
C ALA A 144 -18.84 -12.25 -0.63
N ASN A 145 -17.97 -13.23 -0.92
CA ASN A 145 -18.31 -14.64 -0.77
C ASN A 145 -18.50 -15.02 0.69
N TRP A 146 -17.66 -14.48 1.57
CA TRP A 146 -17.83 -14.69 3.01
C TRP A 146 -19.16 -14.11 3.50
N LEU A 147 -19.52 -12.89 3.09
CA LEU A 147 -20.79 -12.25 3.45
C LEU A 147 -21.98 -13.06 2.97
N ARG A 148 -21.96 -13.53 1.73
CA ARG A 148 -23.03 -14.37 1.15
C ARG A 148 -23.24 -15.67 1.92
N THR A 149 -22.15 -16.24 2.42
CA THR A 149 -22.21 -17.52 3.15
C THR A 149 -22.58 -17.35 4.62
N HIS A 150 -22.06 -16.33 5.29
CA HIS A 150 -22.15 -16.20 6.74
C HIS A 150 -23.08 -15.08 7.21
N GLN A 151 -23.40 -14.12 6.35
CA GLN A 151 -24.31 -13.00 6.63
C GLN A 151 -25.26 -12.74 5.43
N PRO A 152 -26.00 -13.75 4.95
CA PRO A 152 -26.88 -13.60 3.78
C PRO A 152 -27.91 -12.49 3.95
N GLU A 153 -28.43 -12.27 5.14
CA GLU A 153 -29.37 -11.19 5.44
C GLU A 153 -28.77 -9.78 5.25
N ILE A 154 -27.47 -9.63 5.44
CA ILE A 154 -26.75 -8.37 5.14
C ILE A 154 -26.53 -8.27 3.65
N TRP A 155 -26.11 -9.38 3.01
CA TRP A 155 -25.84 -9.39 1.58
C TRP A 155 -27.10 -9.07 0.77
N ASP A 156 -28.23 -9.67 1.08
CA ASP A 156 -29.53 -9.47 0.39
C ASP A 156 -30.04 -8.03 0.50
N ARG A 157 -29.64 -7.30 1.55
CA ARG A 157 -29.97 -5.89 1.74
C ARG A 157 -28.94 -4.93 1.14
N THR A 158 -27.78 -5.45 0.69
CA THR A 158 -26.71 -4.62 0.14
C THR A 158 -27.11 -4.12 -1.24
N GLN A 159 -27.29 -2.82 -1.37
CA GLN A 159 -27.56 -2.14 -2.65
C GLN A 159 -26.28 -1.61 -3.29
N LYS A 160 -25.28 -1.24 -2.47
CA LYS A 160 -23.96 -0.83 -2.94
C LYS A 160 -22.88 -1.54 -2.15
N TYR A 161 -21.89 -2.05 -2.89
CA TYR A 161 -20.72 -2.72 -2.37
C TYR A 161 -19.48 -1.97 -2.86
N LEU A 162 -18.87 -1.17 -1.98
CA LEU A 162 -17.89 -0.16 -2.34
C LEU A 162 -16.59 -0.39 -1.59
N PHE A 163 -15.47 0.00 -2.22
CA PHE A 163 -14.26 0.25 -1.45
C PHE A 163 -14.44 1.50 -0.58
N LEU A 164 -13.58 1.65 0.43
CA LEU A 164 -13.59 2.81 1.33
C LEU A 164 -13.48 4.12 0.54
N SER A 165 -12.68 4.16 -0.55
CA SER A 165 -12.58 5.30 -1.46
C SER A 165 -13.93 5.70 -2.05
N GLY A 166 -14.67 4.73 -2.60
CA GLY A 166 -16.01 4.97 -3.16
C GLY A 166 -17.03 5.40 -2.12
N TYR A 167 -16.96 4.86 -0.89
CA TYR A 167 -17.80 5.31 0.21
C TYR A 167 -17.50 6.76 0.61
N LEU A 168 -16.23 7.12 0.78
CA LEU A 168 -15.82 8.48 1.13
C LEU A 168 -16.13 9.46 -0.01
N THR A 169 -15.94 9.05 -1.27
CA THR A 169 -16.35 9.83 -2.45
C THR A 169 -17.86 10.08 -2.43
N HIS A 170 -18.68 9.04 -2.18
CA HIS A 170 -20.12 9.20 -2.05
C HIS A 170 -20.49 10.21 -0.95
N LYS A 171 -19.84 10.16 0.19
CA LYS A 171 -20.04 11.14 1.27
C LYS A 171 -19.73 12.58 0.84
N MET A 172 -18.72 12.75 -0.03
CA MET A 172 -18.27 14.07 -0.48
C MET A 172 -19.14 14.64 -1.62
N VAL A 173 -19.47 13.82 -2.63
CA VAL A 173 -20.10 14.30 -3.88
C VAL A 173 -21.53 13.79 -4.08
N GLY A 174 -22.04 12.91 -3.22
CA GLY A 174 -23.41 12.39 -3.28
C GLY A 174 -23.67 11.40 -4.44
N ARG A 175 -22.63 10.93 -5.15
CA ARG A 175 -22.72 9.97 -6.26
C ARG A 175 -21.99 8.67 -5.91
N TYR A 176 -22.43 7.57 -6.49
CA TYR A 176 -21.72 6.29 -6.42
C TYR A 176 -20.74 6.18 -7.59
N VAL A 177 -19.61 6.86 -7.44
CA VAL A 177 -18.52 6.92 -8.41
C VAL A 177 -17.20 6.74 -7.66
N ASP A 178 -16.23 6.08 -8.29
CA ASP A 178 -14.90 5.90 -7.71
C ASP A 178 -13.82 5.95 -8.80
N SER A 179 -12.58 6.15 -8.39
CA SER A 179 -11.45 6.10 -9.31
C SER A 179 -11.11 4.66 -9.69
N VAL A 180 -10.80 4.46 -10.95
CA VAL A 180 -10.16 3.22 -11.45
C VAL A 180 -8.91 2.89 -10.62
N GLY A 181 -8.11 3.89 -10.28
CA GLY A 181 -6.89 3.74 -9.47
C GLY A 181 -7.10 3.20 -8.06
N CYS A 182 -8.34 3.20 -7.57
CA CYS A 182 -8.71 2.67 -6.25
C CYS A 182 -9.17 1.20 -6.29
N GLN A 183 -9.39 0.61 -7.47
CA GLN A 183 -10.01 -0.71 -7.59
C GLN A 183 -8.98 -1.83 -7.37
N VAL A 184 -8.62 -2.07 -6.11
CA VAL A 184 -7.68 -3.14 -5.70
C VAL A 184 -8.34 -4.00 -4.61
N GLY A 185 -8.76 -5.21 -4.97
CA GLY A 185 -9.40 -6.18 -4.08
C GLY A 185 -10.12 -7.28 -4.85
N TYR A 186 -10.84 -8.13 -4.14
CA TYR A 186 -11.53 -9.29 -4.71
C TYR A 186 -12.93 -8.91 -5.23
N VAL A 187 -12.96 -8.19 -6.34
CA VAL A 187 -14.18 -7.78 -7.05
C VAL A 187 -14.06 -8.14 -8.53
N PRO A 188 -15.16 -8.18 -9.29
CA PRO A 188 -15.13 -8.49 -10.73
C PRO A 188 -14.52 -7.34 -11.57
N PHE A 189 -13.28 -6.97 -11.30
CA PHE A 189 -12.54 -5.92 -12.02
C PHE A 189 -11.59 -6.53 -13.05
N ASP A 190 -11.60 -5.98 -14.27
CA ASP A 190 -10.66 -6.34 -15.34
C ASP A 190 -9.41 -5.45 -15.26
N TYR A 191 -8.42 -5.92 -14.52
CA TYR A 191 -7.15 -5.20 -14.34
C TYR A 191 -6.43 -4.88 -15.65
N LYS A 192 -6.66 -5.68 -16.71
CA LYS A 192 -6.01 -5.45 -18.01
C LYS A 192 -6.64 -4.29 -18.78
N HIS A 193 -7.96 -4.14 -18.67
CA HIS A 193 -8.69 -3.08 -19.36
C HIS A 193 -9.04 -1.90 -18.46
N LEU A 194 -8.74 -2.01 -17.16
CA LEU A 194 -8.97 -0.99 -16.14
C LEU A 194 -10.45 -0.58 -16.06
N ASP A 195 -11.33 -1.58 -16.04
CA ASP A 195 -12.78 -1.40 -15.97
C ASP A 195 -13.44 -2.63 -15.32
N TRP A 196 -14.74 -2.59 -15.07
CA TRP A 196 -15.48 -3.77 -14.63
C TRP A 196 -15.39 -4.87 -15.70
N ALA A 197 -15.25 -6.10 -15.23
CA ALA A 197 -15.16 -7.26 -16.11
C ALA A 197 -16.42 -7.39 -16.95
N LYS A 198 -16.28 -7.90 -18.19
CA LYS A 198 -17.42 -8.18 -19.07
C LYS A 198 -18.36 -9.21 -18.41
N PRO A 199 -19.67 -9.17 -18.66
CA PRO A 199 -20.63 -10.09 -18.03
C PRO A 199 -20.34 -11.59 -18.23
N SER A 200 -19.60 -11.95 -19.29
CA SER A 200 -19.18 -13.33 -19.58
C SER A 200 -17.87 -13.74 -18.91
N ASP A 201 -17.21 -12.84 -18.18
CA ASP A 201 -15.93 -13.11 -17.50
C ASP A 201 -16.15 -14.04 -16.29
N TRP A 202 -15.17 -14.90 -16.04
CA TRP A 202 -15.18 -15.84 -14.92
C TRP A 202 -15.21 -15.16 -13.54
N LYS A 203 -14.77 -13.93 -13.46
CA LYS A 203 -14.74 -13.16 -12.21
C LYS A 203 -16.12 -12.97 -11.60
N TRP A 204 -17.16 -12.83 -12.42
CA TRP A 204 -18.55 -12.79 -11.97
C TRP A 204 -19.05 -14.11 -11.40
N GLN A 205 -18.47 -15.24 -11.85
CA GLN A 205 -18.76 -16.55 -11.23
C GLN A 205 -17.92 -16.75 -9.95
N ALA A 206 -16.69 -16.26 -9.95
CA ALA A 206 -15.80 -16.39 -8.79
C ALA A 206 -16.26 -15.55 -7.60
N VAL A 207 -16.78 -14.34 -7.87
CA VAL A 207 -17.31 -13.41 -6.85
C VAL A 207 -18.69 -12.92 -7.34
N PRO A 208 -19.75 -13.74 -7.17
CA PRO A 208 -21.07 -13.42 -7.68
C PRO A 208 -21.69 -12.21 -6.97
N MET A 209 -21.98 -11.16 -7.75
CA MET A 209 -22.68 -9.95 -7.34
C MET A 209 -23.34 -9.30 -8.56
N GLU A 210 -24.28 -8.39 -8.31
CA GLU A 210 -24.91 -7.61 -9.37
C GLU A 210 -24.03 -6.42 -9.74
N GLN A 211 -23.92 -6.10 -11.03
CA GLN A 211 -23.08 -4.99 -11.50
C GLN A 211 -23.54 -3.65 -10.93
N GLU A 212 -24.83 -3.50 -10.68
CA GLU A 212 -25.46 -2.32 -10.09
C GLU A 212 -25.02 -2.06 -8.64
N MET A 213 -24.47 -3.06 -7.96
CA MET A 213 -23.89 -2.90 -6.61
C MET A 213 -22.57 -2.10 -6.65
N LEU A 214 -21.92 -2.06 -7.78
CA LEU A 214 -20.62 -1.43 -7.96
C LEU A 214 -20.76 0.06 -8.35
N PRO A 215 -19.72 0.90 -8.11
CA PRO A 215 -19.76 2.30 -8.51
C PRO A 215 -19.47 2.48 -10.01
N GLU A 216 -19.85 3.63 -10.55
CA GLU A 216 -19.31 4.14 -11.82
C GLU A 216 -17.80 4.35 -11.66
N LEU A 217 -17.01 4.04 -12.69
CA LEU A 217 -15.55 4.22 -12.65
C LEU A 217 -15.14 5.38 -13.55
N VAL A 218 -14.19 6.17 -13.05
CA VAL A 218 -13.50 7.20 -13.84
C VAL A 218 -11.99 7.05 -13.71
N PRO A 219 -11.22 7.39 -14.75
CA PRO A 219 -9.76 7.39 -14.68
C PRO A 219 -9.24 8.37 -13.62
N PRO A 220 -8.04 8.13 -13.04
CA PRO A 220 -7.32 9.15 -12.30
C PRO A 220 -7.23 10.45 -13.09
N THR A 221 -7.19 11.59 -12.42
CA THR A 221 -7.21 12.97 -12.93
C THR A 221 -8.58 13.49 -13.41
N GLU A 222 -9.55 12.63 -13.64
CA GLU A 222 -10.90 13.09 -13.99
C GLU A 222 -11.70 13.53 -12.76
N ILE A 223 -12.78 14.30 -12.98
CA ILE A 223 -13.61 14.84 -11.89
C ILE A 223 -14.66 13.82 -11.49
N LEU A 224 -14.62 13.36 -10.22
CA LEU A 224 -15.63 12.49 -9.61
C LEU A 224 -16.98 13.21 -9.36
N GLY A 225 -16.92 14.49 -9.14
CA GLY A 225 -18.04 15.37 -8.84
C GLY A 225 -17.59 16.63 -8.11
N THR A 226 -18.56 17.35 -7.53
CA THR A 226 -18.27 18.54 -6.74
C THR A 226 -18.70 18.35 -5.29
N ILE A 227 -17.97 18.95 -4.36
CA ILE A 227 -18.28 18.92 -2.93
C ILE A 227 -19.70 19.44 -2.71
N THR A 228 -20.56 18.62 -2.12
CA THR A 228 -21.95 18.98 -1.84
C THR A 228 -22.06 19.97 -0.68
N ALA A 229 -23.20 20.65 -0.56
CA ALA A 229 -23.46 21.52 0.59
C ALA A 229 -23.36 20.76 1.91
N ARG A 230 -23.91 19.53 1.97
CA ARG A 230 -23.83 18.67 3.16
C ARG A 230 -22.39 18.32 3.52
N ALA A 231 -21.59 17.89 2.55
CA ALA A 231 -20.17 17.59 2.78
C ALA A 231 -19.40 18.84 3.24
N SER A 232 -19.75 20.01 2.69
CA SER A 232 -19.19 21.31 3.11
C SER A 232 -19.53 21.66 4.56
N GLU A 233 -20.75 21.41 5.00
CA GLU A 233 -21.15 21.59 6.39
C GLU A 233 -20.40 20.65 7.35
N GLU A 234 -20.25 19.38 6.97
CA GLU A 234 -19.60 18.36 7.78
C GLU A 234 -18.06 18.53 7.82
N THR A 235 -17.41 18.91 6.71
CA THR A 235 -15.94 18.97 6.60
C THR A 235 -15.35 20.39 6.69
N GLY A 236 -16.16 21.42 6.42
CA GLY A 236 -15.69 22.78 6.21
C GLY A 236 -15.02 23.03 4.86
N ILE A 237 -14.91 22.05 3.98
CA ILE A 237 -14.41 22.23 2.60
C ILE A 237 -15.42 23.08 1.82
N PRO A 238 -14.99 24.09 1.04
CA PRO A 238 -15.94 24.91 0.27
C PRO A 238 -16.81 24.06 -0.68
N SER A 239 -18.12 24.28 -0.64
CA SER A 239 -19.06 23.64 -1.56
C SER A 239 -18.76 24.04 -3.01
N GLY A 240 -18.98 23.09 -3.94
CA GLY A 240 -18.78 23.31 -5.37
C GLY A 240 -17.33 23.12 -5.84
N LEU A 241 -16.37 22.89 -4.94
CA LEU A 241 -15.01 22.52 -5.35
C LEU A 241 -15.02 21.14 -6.03
N PRO A 242 -14.24 20.96 -7.11
CA PRO A 242 -14.11 19.66 -7.76
C PRO A 242 -13.37 18.66 -6.84
N LEU A 243 -13.90 17.45 -6.75
CA LEU A 243 -13.19 16.28 -6.24
C LEU A 243 -12.59 15.54 -7.44
N VAL A 244 -11.28 15.51 -7.53
CA VAL A 244 -10.53 14.88 -8.61
C VAL A 244 -10.22 13.43 -8.22
N ALA A 245 -10.37 12.51 -9.15
CA ALA A 245 -10.02 11.12 -8.98
C ALA A 245 -8.50 10.99 -8.80
N ALA A 246 -8.09 10.52 -7.64
CA ALA A 246 -6.75 10.03 -7.38
C ALA A 246 -6.76 8.51 -7.41
N ALA A 247 -5.74 7.85 -6.87
CA ALA A 247 -5.66 6.41 -6.75
C ALA A 247 -5.61 5.96 -5.29
N ALA A 248 -5.52 4.65 -5.07
CA ALA A 248 -5.27 4.10 -3.75
C ALA A 248 -3.92 4.59 -3.18
N ASP A 249 -3.78 4.57 -1.85
CA ASP A 249 -2.63 5.12 -1.11
C ASP A 249 -1.28 4.67 -1.67
N LYS A 250 -1.13 3.38 -2.00
CA LYS A 250 0.10 2.84 -2.59
C LYS A 250 0.39 3.36 -4.00
N ALA A 251 -0.62 3.52 -4.83
CA ALA A 251 -0.44 4.05 -6.17
C ALA A 251 -0.09 5.55 -6.15
N CYS A 252 -0.75 6.32 -5.28
CA CYS A 252 -0.39 7.71 -5.02
C CYS A 252 1.03 7.85 -4.41
N GLU A 253 1.42 6.94 -3.50
CA GLU A 253 2.77 6.90 -2.94
C GLU A 253 3.85 6.78 -4.03
N VAL A 254 3.62 5.94 -5.03
CA VAL A 254 4.56 5.72 -6.14
C VAL A 254 4.79 7.00 -6.96
N ILE A 255 3.71 7.68 -7.39
CA ILE A 255 3.86 8.93 -8.15
C ILE A 255 4.34 10.09 -7.29
N GLY A 256 3.93 10.16 -6.02
CA GLY A 256 4.41 11.16 -5.07
C GLY A 256 5.89 11.00 -4.72
N ALA A 257 6.45 9.81 -4.88
CA ALA A 257 7.90 9.58 -4.88
C ALA A 257 8.55 9.96 -6.22
N GLY A 258 7.78 10.27 -7.27
CA GLY A 258 8.25 10.61 -8.61
C GLY A 258 8.56 9.40 -9.49
N CYS A 259 8.04 8.21 -9.17
CA CYS A 259 8.31 6.97 -9.90
C CYS A 259 7.23 6.74 -10.97
N VAL A 260 7.26 7.49 -12.05
CA VAL A 260 6.29 7.41 -13.15
C VAL A 260 6.81 6.67 -14.37
N GLU A 261 8.12 6.40 -14.42
CA GLU A 261 8.79 5.68 -15.49
C GLU A 261 9.32 4.33 -14.98
N PRO A 262 9.43 3.30 -15.85
CA PRO A 262 9.76 1.94 -15.41
C PRO A 262 11.23 1.74 -15.00
N ASP A 263 12.11 2.69 -15.23
CA ASP A 263 13.52 2.67 -14.85
C ASP A 263 13.79 3.27 -13.46
N ILE A 264 12.73 3.76 -12.78
CA ILE A 264 12.78 4.24 -11.39
C ILE A 264 11.81 3.43 -10.56
N ALA A 265 12.29 2.62 -9.62
CA ALA A 265 11.45 1.83 -8.74
C ALA A 265 11.17 2.56 -7.42
N CYS A 266 9.92 2.46 -6.94
CA CYS A 266 9.52 2.93 -5.62
C CYS A 266 9.60 1.79 -4.60
N LEU A 267 10.40 1.97 -3.55
CA LEU A 267 10.36 1.13 -2.37
C LEU A 267 9.51 1.81 -1.28
N SER A 268 8.56 1.08 -0.73
CA SER A 268 7.76 1.56 0.40
C SER A 268 8.21 0.86 1.68
N TYR A 269 8.72 1.62 2.63
CA TYR A 269 9.19 1.16 3.93
C TYR A 269 8.12 1.41 5.01
N GLY A 270 6.97 0.79 4.81
CA GLY A 270 5.83 0.81 5.72
C GLY A 270 5.68 -0.47 6.52
N THR A 271 4.56 -0.65 7.24
CA THR A 271 4.21 -1.90 7.93
C THR A 271 4.38 -3.10 7.01
N THR A 272 3.92 -2.97 5.77
CA THR A 272 4.25 -3.81 4.64
C THR A 272 5.38 -3.15 3.86
N ALA A 273 6.39 -3.89 3.45
CA ALA A 273 7.40 -3.39 2.53
C ALA A 273 7.06 -3.82 1.11
N THR A 274 7.18 -2.90 0.15
CA THR A 274 6.88 -3.20 -1.26
C THR A 274 7.94 -2.62 -2.18
N VAL A 275 8.14 -3.27 -3.32
CA VAL A 275 8.78 -2.69 -4.49
C VAL A 275 7.75 -2.54 -5.59
N ASN A 276 7.68 -1.33 -6.16
CA ASN A 276 6.73 -0.97 -7.20
C ASN A 276 7.47 -0.41 -8.41
N VAL A 277 7.07 -0.86 -9.60
CA VAL A 277 7.52 -0.32 -10.88
C VAL A 277 6.31 0.10 -11.69
N THR A 278 6.28 1.35 -12.14
CA THR A 278 5.21 1.85 -13.01
C THR A 278 5.44 1.40 -14.46
N SER A 279 4.40 0.92 -15.12
CA SER A 279 4.47 0.47 -16.51
C SER A 279 3.17 0.77 -17.26
N ARG A 280 3.27 1.16 -18.54
CA ARG A 280 2.12 1.25 -19.43
C ARG A 280 1.74 -0.10 -20.06
N ARG A 281 2.53 -1.14 -19.83
CA ARG A 281 2.26 -2.50 -20.29
C ARG A 281 1.67 -3.32 -19.15
N TYR A 282 0.57 -4.00 -19.43
CA TYR A 282 0.03 -5.02 -18.52
C TYR A 282 0.96 -6.24 -18.50
N VAL A 283 1.56 -6.51 -17.37
CA VAL A 283 2.46 -7.66 -17.16
C VAL A 283 2.22 -8.25 -15.77
N GLU A 284 1.87 -9.53 -15.72
CA GLU A 284 1.80 -10.28 -14.48
C GLU A 284 3.21 -10.76 -14.11
N VAL A 285 3.77 -10.23 -13.03
CA VAL A 285 5.06 -10.69 -12.49
C VAL A 285 4.91 -12.11 -11.97
N ILE A 286 3.84 -12.36 -11.24
CA ILE A 286 3.42 -13.68 -10.77
C ILE A 286 2.13 -14.05 -11.52
N PRO A 287 2.05 -15.22 -12.15
CA PRO A 287 0.85 -15.63 -12.89
C PRO A 287 -0.42 -15.54 -12.03
N LEU A 288 -1.49 -14.98 -12.59
CA LEU A 288 -2.79 -14.67 -11.96
C LEU A 288 -2.76 -13.60 -10.86
N ILE A 289 -1.63 -13.00 -10.57
CA ILE A 289 -1.59 -11.78 -9.75
C ILE A 289 -1.44 -10.61 -10.73
N PRO A 290 -2.51 -9.85 -10.96
CA PRO A 290 -2.47 -8.74 -11.89
C PRO A 290 -1.62 -7.59 -11.34
N PRO A 291 -0.99 -6.80 -12.22
CA PRO A 291 -0.48 -5.49 -11.79
C PRO A 291 -1.66 -4.62 -11.38
N TYR A 292 -1.48 -3.80 -10.38
CA TYR A 292 -2.54 -2.94 -9.88
C TYR A 292 -2.68 -1.66 -10.73
N PRO A 293 -3.86 -1.02 -10.75
CA PRO A 293 -4.03 0.26 -11.40
C PRO A 293 -3.07 1.30 -10.81
N SER A 294 -2.41 2.06 -11.68
CA SER A 294 -1.57 3.19 -11.27
C SER A 294 -2.40 4.45 -11.03
N ALA A 295 -1.84 5.43 -10.34
CA ALA A 295 -2.35 6.79 -10.32
C ALA A 295 -2.17 7.52 -11.67
N VAL A 296 -1.21 7.07 -12.49
CA VAL A 296 -1.11 7.53 -13.88
C VAL A 296 -2.17 6.84 -14.74
N PRO A 297 -3.05 7.56 -15.45
CA PRO A 297 -4.07 6.97 -16.30
C PRO A 297 -3.48 5.96 -17.31
N GLN A 298 -4.18 4.83 -17.51
CA GLN A 298 -3.78 3.76 -18.42
C GLN A 298 -2.38 3.16 -18.14
N ALA A 299 -1.94 3.24 -16.89
CA ALA A 299 -0.71 2.61 -16.42
C ALA A 299 -1.00 1.65 -15.26
N TYR A 300 -0.01 0.85 -14.95
CA TYR A 300 -0.06 -0.21 -13.95
C TYR A 300 1.11 -0.07 -12.98
N ASN A 301 0.90 -0.44 -11.74
CA ASN A 301 1.97 -0.66 -10.77
C ASN A 301 2.20 -2.17 -10.60
N LEU A 302 3.39 -2.62 -11.00
CA LEU A 302 3.86 -3.97 -10.73
C LEU A 302 4.41 -3.99 -9.31
N GLU A 303 3.70 -4.63 -8.42
CA GLU A 303 4.01 -4.63 -6.99
C GLU A 303 4.43 -6.02 -6.52
N ILE A 304 5.58 -6.09 -5.84
CA ILE A 304 5.95 -7.25 -5.02
C ILE A 304 5.97 -6.80 -3.56
N GLN A 305 5.32 -7.59 -2.72
CA GLN A 305 4.98 -7.21 -1.35
C GLN A 305 5.56 -8.19 -0.33
N ILE A 306 6.12 -7.63 0.75
CA ILE A 306 6.52 -8.35 1.97
C ILE A 306 5.57 -7.92 3.08
N TYR A 307 4.60 -8.77 3.43
CA TYR A 307 3.48 -8.44 4.32
C TYR A 307 3.90 -7.92 5.70
N ARG A 308 4.97 -8.46 6.27
CA ARG A 308 5.53 -8.02 7.56
C ARG A 308 6.86 -7.29 7.36
N GLY A 309 6.88 -6.28 6.49
CA GLY A 309 8.05 -5.50 6.13
C GLY A 309 8.65 -4.75 7.32
N TYR A 310 8.56 -3.43 7.34
CA TYR A 310 9.06 -2.63 8.46
C TYR A 310 8.27 -2.80 9.77
N TRP A 311 7.17 -3.59 9.76
CA TRP A 311 6.61 -4.14 10.98
C TRP A 311 7.66 -4.90 11.81
N MET A 312 8.63 -5.54 11.18
CA MET A 312 9.73 -6.25 11.87
C MET A 312 10.63 -5.29 12.66
N VAL A 313 10.82 -4.07 12.18
CA VAL A 313 11.51 -3.01 12.92
C VAL A 313 10.71 -2.66 14.20
N SER A 314 9.39 -2.49 14.07
CA SER A 314 8.51 -2.25 15.22
C SER A 314 8.46 -3.45 16.18
N TRP A 315 8.49 -4.67 15.64
CA TRP A 315 8.60 -5.90 16.43
C TRP A 315 9.92 -5.94 17.20
N PHE A 316 11.06 -5.69 16.54
CA PHE A 316 12.36 -5.64 17.19
C PHE A 316 12.39 -4.59 18.30
N ARG A 317 11.89 -3.40 18.05
CA ARG A 317 11.77 -2.33 19.05
C ARG A 317 11.00 -2.80 20.29
N ARG A 318 9.87 -3.44 20.11
CA ARG A 318 9.02 -3.92 21.21
C ARG A 318 9.67 -5.05 22.00
N GLU A 319 10.32 -6.00 21.35
CA GLU A 319 10.86 -7.19 22.01
C GLU A 319 12.29 -6.97 22.56
N PHE A 320 13.09 -6.13 21.91
CA PHE A 320 14.52 -5.95 22.21
C PHE A 320 14.95 -4.50 22.47
N GLY A 321 14.08 -3.53 22.28
CA GLY A 321 14.40 -2.11 22.24
C GLY A 321 14.10 -1.33 23.53
N HIS A 322 13.76 -1.97 24.64
CA HIS A 322 13.41 -1.28 25.89
C HIS A 322 14.49 -0.32 26.40
N ARG A 323 15.76 -0.66 26.20
CA ARG A 323 16.87 0.20 26.59
C ARG A 323 16.86 1.52 25.82
N GLU A 324 16.69 1.46 24.51
CA GLU A 324 16.64 2.63 23.64
C GLU A 324 15.40 3.48 23.93
N GLU A 325 14.27 2.86 24.23
CA GLU A 325 13.06 3.59 24.63
C GLU A 325 13.23 4.36 25.95
N LEU A 326 13.94 3.77 26.92
CA LEU A 326 14.26 4.45 28.18
C LEU A 326 15.27 5.58 27.95
N LEU A 327 16.37 5.31 27.22
CA LEU A 327 17.39 6.30 26.94
C LEU A 327 16.83 7.48 26.10
N ALA A 328 15.95 7.22 25.14
CA ALA A 328 15.32 8.25 24.34
C ALA A 328 14.49 9.22 25.19
N ARG A 329 13.79 8.72 26.22
CA ARG A 329 13.05 9.56 27.17
C ARG A 329 13.99 10.43 28.00
N ASP A 330 15.11 9.86 28.44
CA ASP A 330 16.09 10.58 29.25
C ASP A 330 16.87 11.64 28.45
N GLN A 331 17.07 11.40 27.16
CA GLN A 331 17.84 12.26 26.26
C GLN A 331 16.98 13.21 25.43
N ASP A 332 15.65 13.15 25.57
CA ASP A 332 14.67 13.90 24.76
C ASP A 332 14.90 13.77 23.24
N CYS A 333 15.17 12.52 22.80
CA CYS A 333 15.35 12.16 21.39
C CYS A 333 14.34 11.09 20.96
N VAL A 334 14.27 10.79 19.66
CA VAL A 334 13.44 9.69 19.17
C VAL A 334 14.20 8.36 19.27
N PRO A 335 13.53 7.26 19.66
CA PRO A 335 14.19 5.95 19.79
C PRO A 335 14.88 5.48 18.52
N GLU A 336 14.37 5.87 17.35
CA GLU A 336 14.89 5.53 16.04
C GLU A 336 16.35 5.99 15.85
N ASP A 337 16.74 7.17 16.36
CA ASP A 337 18.11 7.67 16.30
C ASP A 337 19.09 6.77 17.08
N LEU A 338 18.63 6.20 18.20
CA LEU A 338 19.43 5.29 19.00
C LEU A 338 19.58 3.90 18.33
N PHE A 339 18.60 3.48 17.53
CA PHE A 339 18.72 2.26 16.75
C PHE A 339 19.71 2.41 15.60
N GLU A 340 19.86 3.58 14.99
CA GLU A 340 20.93 3.85 14.02
C GLU A 340 22.30 3.73 14.66
N GLN A 341 22.49 4.32 15.83
CA GLN A 341 23.74 4.19 16.60
C GLN A 341 24.02 2.73 17.00
N LEU A 342 22.97 1.94 17.28
CA LEU A 342 23.10 0.53 17.65
C LEU A 342 23.77 -0.30 16.55
N ILE A 343 23.47 -0.02 15.27
CA ILE A 343 23.99 -0.82 14.14
C ILE A 343 25.26 -0.22 13.51
N GLU A 344 25.64 1.00 13.85
CA GLU A 344 26.85 1.65 13.32
C GLU A 344 28.11 0.77 13.41
N PRO A 345 28.38 0.05 14.54
CA PRO A 345 29.54 -0.83 14.63
C PRO A 345 29.38 -2.19 13.96
N VAL A 346 28.19 -2.53 13.43
CA VAL A 346 27.93 -3.84 12.83
C VAL A 346 28.47 -3.85 11.39
N PRO A 347 29.38 -4.78 11.04
CA PRO A 347 29.90 -4.83 9.69
C PRO A 347 28.83 -5.37 8.71
N PRO A 348 28.96 -5.05 7.41
CA PRO A 348 28.08 -5.55 6.36
C PRO A 348 27.94 -7.08 6.40
N GLY A 349 26.72 -7.58 6.25
CA GLY A 349 26.40 -9.00 6.35
C GLY A 349 26.29 -9.50 7.78
N SER A 350 26.23 -8.58 8.77
CA SER A 350 25.89 -8.87 10.18
C SER A 350 26.70 -10.04 10.78
N MET A 351 28.00 -10.14 10.46
CA MET A 351 28.90 -11.23 10.85
C MET A 351 28.40 -12.63 10.42
N GLY A 352 27.62 -12.70 9.30
CA GLY A 352 27.08 -13.94 8.77
C GLY A 352 25.68 -14.31 9.30
N LEU A 353 25.05 -13.41 10.07
CA LEU A 353 23.66 -13.58 10.46
C LEU A 353 22.76 -13.15 9.31
N ILE A 354 21.98 -14.08 8.76
CA ILE A 354 21.12 -13.82 7.60
C ILE A 354 19.67 -14.10 7.96
N LEU A 355 18.80 -13.11 7.65
CA LEU A 355 17.37 -13.16 7.94
C LEU A 355 16.55 -13.28 6.65
N GLN A 356 15.56 -14.17 6.66
CA GLN A 356 14.54 -14.30 5.63
C GLN A 356 13.20 -13.80 6.18
N PRO A 357 12.60 -12.72 5.60
CA PRO A 357 11.52 -11.98 6.24
C PRO A 357 10.11 -12.54 5.98
N TYR A 358 9.92 -13.85 5.91
CA TYR A 358 8.64 -14.50 5.62
C TYR A 358 7.80 -14.75 6.88
N TRP A 359 7.63 -13.72 7.73
CA TRP A 359 6.81 -13.79 8.95
C TRP A 359 5.32 -14.01 8.70
N SER A 360 4.83 -13.66 7.52
CA SER A 360 3.51 -14.04 7.03
C SER A 360 3.67 -14.97 5.83
N PRO A 361 2.85 -16.03 5.74
CA PRO A 361 2.81 -16.89 4.57
C PRO A 361 2.52 -16.12 3.28
N GLY A 362 3.02 -16.63 2.18
CA GLY A 362 2.69 -16.16 0.83
C GLY A 362 1.72 -17.08 0.12
N LEU A 363 1.45 -16.79 -1.15
CA LEU A 363 0.54 -17.58 -1.98
C LEU A 363 1.24 -18.76 -2.66
N LYS A 364 2.44 -18.53 -3.16
CA LYS A 364 3.15 -19.53 -3.97
C LYS A 364 4.66 -19.54 -3.69
N ASP A 365 5.29 -18.38 -3.73
CA ASP A 365 6.74 -18.24 -3.58
C ASP A 365 7.05 -16.90 -2.90
N PRO A 366 7.12 -16.88 -1.56
CA PRO A 366 6.97 -18.01 -0.63
C PRO A 366 5.55 -18.58 -0.58
N GLY A 367 5.44 -19.86 -0.26
CA GLY A 367 4.18 -20.60 -0.15
C GLY A 367 3.46 -20.41 1.20
N PRO A 368 2.31 -21.07 1.37
CA PRO A 368 1.50 -20.98 2.59
C PRO A 368 2.15 -21.67 3.82
N GLU A 369 3.19 -22.45 3.64
CA GLU A 369 4.01 -23.06 4.70
C GLU A 369 5.09 -22.12 5.23
N ALA A 370 5.40 -21.05 4.51
CA ALA A 370 6.56 -20.21 4.77
C ALA A 370 6.57 -19.62 6.18
N LYS A 371 7.76 -19.50 6.73
CA LYS A 371 8.05 -18.89 8.02
C LYS A 371 9.27 -17.99 7.90
N GLY A 372 9.35 -16.98 8.75
CA GLY A 372 10.59 -16.22 8.94
C GLY A 372 11.70 -17.13 9.49
N ALA A 373 12.92 -16.90 9.05
CA ALA A 373 14.08 -17.62 9.53
C ALA A 373 15.27 -16.70 9.75
N ILE A 374 16.08 -17.00 10.75
CA ILE A 374 17.39 -16.38 10.97
C ILE A 374 18.40 -17.52 11.10
N ILE A 375 19.46 -17.50 10.29
CA ILE A 375 20.55 -18.49 10.33
C ILE A 375 21.88 -17.81 10.59
N GLY A 376 22.88 -18.56 11.08
CA GLY A 376 24.25 -18.08 11.21
C GLY A 376 24.62 -17.57 12.61
N PHE A 377 23.83 -17.84 13.66
CA PHE A 377 24.17 -17.44 15.03
C PHE A 377 25.49 -18.06 15.53
N GLY A 378 26.30 -17.22 16.14
CA GLY A 378 27.48 -17.58 16.90
C GLY A 378 27.56 -16.71 18.17
N ASP A 379 28.62 -16.88 18.96
CA ASP A 379 28.82 -16.21 20.25
C ASP A 379 29.09 -14.71 20.16
N VAL A 380 29.45 -14.23 18.98
CA VAL A 380 29.70 -12.80 18.71
C VAL A 380 28.42 -11.99 18.46
N HIS A 381 27.32 -12.65 18.19
CA HIS A 381 26.09 -11.98 17.78
C HIS A 381 25.36 -11.34 18.96
N THR A 382 24.95 -10.11 18.77
CA THR A 382 24.16 -9.32 19.71
C THR A 382 22.85 -8.86 19.06
N ARG A 383 21.99 -8.21 19.81
CA ARG A 383 20.77 -7.60 19.27
C ARG A 383 21.05 -6.57 18.15
N ALA A 384 22.23 -5.93 18.14
CA ALA A 384 22.64 -5.04 17.04
C ALA A 384 22.72 -5.79 15.71
N HIS A 385 23.32 -6.97 15.71
CA HIS A 385 23.41 -7.84 14.53
C HIS A 385 22.03 -8.32 14.07
N ILE A 386 21.10 -8.62 15.02
CA ILE A 386 19.72 -9.00 14.67
C ILE A 386 19.02 -7.81 13.99
N TYR A 387 19.16 -6.58 14.49
CA TYR A 387 18.55 -5.40 13.90
C TYR A 387 19.09 -5.11 12.50
N SER A 388 20.42 -5.17 12.33
CA SER A 388 21.06 -5.04 11.03
C SER A 388 20.58 -6.14 10.05
N ALA A 389 20.55 -7.40 10.49
CA ALA A 389 20.06 -8.53 9.68
C ALA A 389 18.58 -8.38 9.27
N ILE A 390 17.73 -7.71 10.07
CA ILE A 390 16.36 -7.37 9.69
C ILE A 390 16.38 -6.41 8.49
N LEU A 391 17.15 -5.32 8.55
CA LEU A 391 17.23 -4.35 7.46
C LEU A 391 17.81 -4.98 6.19
N GLU A 392 18.89 -5.76 6.33
CA GLU A 392 19.52 -6.49 5.23
C GLU A 392 18.56 -7.52 4.59
N GLY A 393 17.87 -8.31 5.41
CA GLY A 393 16.92 -9.33 4.95
C GLY A 393 15.72 -8.74 4.21
N LEU A 394 15.20 -7.61 4.68
CA LEU A 394 14.15 -6.86 3.97
C LEU A 394 14.63 -6.33 2.63
N ALA A 395 15.85 -5.78 2.57
CA ALA A 395 16.44 -5.30 1.32
C ALA A 395 16.71 -6.46 0.33
N TYR A 396 17.17 -7.62 0.80
CA TYR A 396 17.32 -8.82 -0.06
C TYR A 396 16.00 -9.27 -0.67
N ALA A 397 14.94 -9.33 0.13
CA ALA A 397 13.62 -9.75 -0.37
C ALA A 397 13.05 -8.76 -1.40
N LEU A 398 13.22 -7.46 -1.17
CA LEU A 398 12.79 -6.42 -2.12
C LEU A 398 13.65 -6.45 -3.39
N ARG A 399 14.97 -6.71 -3.29
CA ARG A 399 15.85 -6.90 -4.45
C ARG A 399 15.38 -8.09 -5.29
N GLU A 400 15.05 -9.21 -4.67
CA GLU A 400 14.53 -10.39 -5.38
C GLU A 400 13.24 -10.06 -6.13
N GLY A 401 12.32 -9.31 -5.50
CA GLY A 401 11.09 -8.83 -6.14
C GLY A 401 11.36 -7.90 -7.32
N LEU A 402 12.33 -6.99 -7.20
CA LEU A 402 12.71 -6.10 -8.31
C LEU A 402 13.31 -6.90 -9.48
N GLU A 403 14.25 -7.81 -9.22
CA GLU A 403 14.86 -8.67 -10.26
C GLU A 403 13.79 -9.48 -11.03
N GLN A 404 12.75 -9.98 -10.34
CA GLN A 404 11.61 -10.66 -10.98
C GLN A 404 10.82 -9.71 -11.88
N THR A 405 10.57 -8.49 -11.42
CA THR A 405 9.83 -7.45 -12.16
C THR A 405 10.61 -7.02 -13.39
N GLU A 406 11.89 -6.70 -13.27
CA GLU A 406 12.79 -6.33 -14.38
C GLU A 406 12.83 -7.41 -15.47
N LYS A 407 12.96 -8.67 -15.05
CA LYS A 407 12.96 -9.82 -15.95
C LYS A 407 11.67 -9.91 -16.77
N ARG A 408 10.52 -9.61 -16.16
CA ARG A 408 9.21 -9.68 -16.84
C ARG A 408 8.95 -8.47 -17.73
N LEU A 409 9.38 -7.29 -17.30
CA LEU A 409 9.23 -6.05 -18.07
C LEU A 409 10.28 -5.92 -19.18
N HIS A 410 11.41 -6.61 -19.08
CA HIS A 410 12.63 -6.39 -19.90
C HIS A 410 13.12 -4.94 -19.80
N VAL A 411 13.16 -4.40 -18.60
CA VAL A 411 13.65 -3.07 -18.27
C VAL A 411 14.63 -3.21 -17.10
N SER A 412 15.66 -2.38 -17.08
CA SER A 412 16.59 -2.26 -15.94
C SER A 412 16.29 -0.99 -15.17
N THR A 413 16.24 -1.10 -13.85
CA THR A 413 16.10 0.03 -12.94
C THR A 413 17.42 0.75 -12.77
N ASN A 414 17.39 2.08 -12.78
CA ASN A 414 18.56 2.93 -12.64
C ASN A 414 18.63 3.66 -11.29
N GLU A 415 17.48 3.85 -10.63
CA GLU A 415 17.35 4.56 -9.36
C GLU A 415 16.23 3.93 -8.52
N LEU A 416 16.43 3.92 -7.21
CA LEU A 416 15.41 3.57 -6.23
C LEU A 416 14.98 4.83 -5.48
N ARG A 417 13.68 5.03 -5.31
CA ARG A 417 13.14 6.07 -4.44
C ARG A 417 12.38 5.44 -3.29
N VAL A 418 12.73 5.83 -2.07
CA VAL A 418 12.21 5.19 -0.86
C VAL A 418 11.26 6.12 -0.13
N SER A 419 10.05 5.62 0.11
CA SER A 419 8.98 6.30 0.85
C SER A 419 8.57 5.52 2.11
N GLY A 420 7.60 6.06 2.84
CA GLY A 420 7.13 5.48 4.10
C GLY A 420 8.00 5.83 5.31
N GLY A 421 7.56 5.42 6.51
CA GLY A 421 8.22 5.79 7.77
C GLY A 421 9.68 5.34 7.88
N GLY A 422 10.01 4.15 7.37
CA GLY A 422 11.38 3.61 7.37
C GLY A 422 12.36 4.35 6.46
N SER A 423 11.87 5.20 5.54
CA SER A 423 12.74 6.02 4.67
C SER A 423 13.51 7.10 5.43
N GLN A 424 13.16 7.36 6.68
CA GLN A 424 13.87 8.34 7.52
C GLN A 424 15.19 7.81 8.07
N SER A 425 15.39 6.48 8.09
CA SER A 425 16.64 5.85 8.52
C SER A 425 17.71 5.94 7.42
N ASP A 426 18.79 6.68 7.70
CA ASP A 426 19.94 6.80 6.79
C ASP A 426 20.65 5.44 6.62
N ALA A 427 20.76 4.68 7.70
CA ALA A 427 21.37 3.36 7.69
C ALA A 427 20.59 2.38 6.81
N ALA A 428 19.25 2.37 6.91
CA ALA A 428 18.41 1.52 6.07
C ALA A 428 18.55 1.86 4.59
N LEU A 429 18.62 3.15 4.23
CA LEU A 429 18.78 3.59 2.84
C LEU A 429 20.16 3.25 2.30
N GLN A 430 21.22 3.40 3.11
CA GLN A 430 22.57 3.02 2.70
C GLN A 430 22.71 1.51 2.50
N ILE A 431 22.17 0.69 3.42
CA ILE A 431 22.13 -0.77 3.28
C ILE A 431 21.40 -1.16 2.00
N THR A 432 20.30 -0.48 1.70
CA THR A 432 19.53 -0.71 0.47
C THR A 432 20.37 -0.37 -0.77
N ALA A 433 21.03 0.78 -0.80
CA ALA A 433 21.89 1.16 -1.92
C ALA A 433 22.99 0.12 -2.16
N ASP A 434 23.65 -0.31 -1.10
CA ASP A 434 24.73 -1.29 -1.17
C ASP A 434 24.22 -2.68 -1.62
N ILE A 435 23.04 -3.11 -1.17
CA ILE A 435 22.47 -4.42 -1.55
C ILE A 435 22.00 -4.42 -3.00
N PHE A 436 21.33 -3.36 -3.45
CA PHE A 436 20.82 -3.27 -4.83
C PHE A 436 21.89 -2.87 -5.86
N ASN A 437 22.99 -2.28 -5.42
CA ASN A 437 23.98 -1.62 -6.28
C ASN A 437 23.37 -0.51 -7.15
N LEU A 438 22.47 0.25 -6.58
CA LEU A 438 21.74 1.34 -7.23
C LEU A 438 21.73 2.56 -6.31
N PRO A 439 21.70 3.78 -6.87
CA PRO A 439 21.44 4.99 -6.09
C PRO A 439 20.07 4.88 -5.43
N VAL A 440 20.00 5.23 -4.14
CA VAL A 440 18.77 5.27 -3.35
C VAL A 440 18.47 6.68 -2.93
N SER A 441 17.36 7.22 -3.40
CA SER A 441 16.97 8.61 -3.18
C SER A 441 15.81 8.71 -2.20
N ARG A 442 15.92 9.66 -1.26
CA ARG A 442 14.84 10.04 -0.35
C ARG A 442 14.11 11.24 -0.93
N PRO A 443 12.77 11.16 -1.15
CA PRO A 443 11.97 12.33 -1.50
C PRO A 443 12.00 13.41 -0.41
N HIS A 444 11.73 14.66 -0.80
CA HIS A 444 11.72 15.81 0.12
C HIS A 444 10.61 15.76 1.19
N THR A 445 9.62 14.92 0.98
CA THR A 445 8.55 14.66 1.94
C THR A 445 8.30 13.16 2.06
N TYR A 446 7.94 12.72 3.25
CA TYR A 446 7.46 11.36 3.49
C TYR A 446 5.93 11.23 3.34
N GLU A 447 5.21 12.35 3.12
CA GLU A 447 3.76 12.38 2.81
C GLU A 447 3.53 12.12 1.31
N THR A 448 4.20 11.13 0.76
CA THR A 448 4.21 10.82 -0.67
C THR A 448 2.84 10.39 -1.19
N ALA A 449 2.02 9.67 -0.40
CA ALA A 449 0.66 9.31 -0.81
C ALA A 449 -0.23 10.56 -0.99
N GLY A 450 -0.16 11.50 -0.05
CA GLY A 450 -0.88 12.77 -0.16
C GLY A 450 -0.37 13.65 -1.30
N LEU A 451 0.97 13.68 -1.51
CA LEU A 451 1.57 14.41 -2.62
C LEU A 451 1.13 13.83 -3.97
N GLY A 452 1.12 12.50 -4.10
CA GLY A 452 0.64 11.83 -5.32
C GLY A 452 -0.82 12.13 -5.63
N ALA A 453 -1.69 12.09 -4.61
CA ALA A 453 -3.09 12.50 -4.79
C ALA A 453 -3.21 13.99 -5.20
N ALA A 454 -2.35 14.87 -4.65
CA ALA A 454 -2.29 16.26 -5.07
C ALA A 454 -1.78 16.41 -6.52
N MET A 455 -0.88 15.53 -6.98
CA MET A 455 -0.42 15.51 -8.38
C MET A 455 -1.55 15.12 -9.34
N ASP A 456 -2.36 14.11 -9.00
CA ASP A 456 -3.55 13.76 -9.79
C ASP A 456 -4.49 14.97 -9.92
N ALA A 457 -4.73 15.68 -8.81
CA ALA A 457 -5.55 16.89 -8.85
C ALA A 457 -4.88 18.04 -9.62
N ALA A 458 -3.56 18.22 -9.52
CA ALA A 458 -2.84 19.26 -10.24
C ALA A 458 -2.92 19.06 -11.77
N VAL A 459 -2.78 17.83 -12.23
CA VAL A 459 -2.93 17.47 -13.65
C VAL A 459 -4.40 17.61 -14.07
N GLY A 460 -5.33 17.03 -13.30
CA GLY A 460 -6.76 17.07 -13.62
C GLY A 460 -7.39 18.47 -13.65
N LEU A 461 -6.84 19.41 -12.90
CA LEU A 461 -7.25 20.81 -12.87
C LEU A 461 -6.45 21.71 -13.83
N GLY A 462 -5.51 21.15 -14.57
CA GLY A 462 -4.67 21.88 -15.52
C GLY A 462 -3.65 22.83 -14.88
N LEU A 463 -3.27 22.60 -13.61
CA LEU A 463 -2.17 23.32 -12.97
C LEU A 463 -0.83 22.85 -13.53
N HIS A 464 -0.75 21.57 -13.95
CA HIS A 464 0.33 20.98 -14.72
C HIS A 464 -0.22 20.33 -15.98
N ALA A 465 0.55 20.34 -17.06
CA ALA A 465 0.13 19.83 -18.37
C ALA A 465 0.01 18.29 -18.38
N ASP A 466 0.88 17.63 -17.64
CA ASP A 466 1.00 16.16 -17.57
C ASP A 466 1.76 15.71 -16.32
N PHE A 467 1.86 14.39 -16.13
CA PHE A 467 2.59 13.81 -14.99
C PHE A 467 4.10 14.07 -15.03
N THR A 468 4.71 14.16 -16.20
CA THR A 468 6.15 14.46 -16.33
C THR A 468 6.43 15.85 -15.76
N THR A 469 5.61 16.82 -16.13
CA THR A 469 5.68 18.19 -15.59
C THR A 469 5.37 18.20 -14.09
N ALA A 470 4.30 17.51 -13.66
CA ALA A 470 3.92 17.45 -12.24
C ALA A 470 5.04 16.83 -11.38
N VAL A 471 5.66 15.73 -11.83
CA VAL A 471 6.79 15.12 -11.13
C VAL A 471 7.97 16.09 -11.05
N THR A 472 8.33 16.74 -12.16
CA THR A 472 9.46 17.67 -12.20
C THR A 472 9.26 18.86 -11.26
N GLU A 473 8.06 19.42 -11.21
CA GLU A 473 7.76 20.62 -10.42
C GLU A 473 7.41 20.32 -8.96
N MET A 474 6.75 19.19 -8.69
CA MET A 474 6.21 18.88 -7.36
C MET A 474 7.08 17.93 -6.54
N THR A 475 8.03 17.21 -7.15
CA THR A 475 8.94 16.34 -6.39
C THR A 475 10.37 16.88 -6.37
N ARG A 476 11.06 16.60 -5.29
CA ARG A 476 12.48 16.91 -5.09
C ARG A 476 13.14 15.78 -4.31
N ILE A 477 14.41 15.54 -4.57
CA ILE A 477 15.21 14.61 -3.78
C ILE A 477 15.89 15.39 -2.66
N SER A 478 15.71 14.95 -1.41
CA SER A 478 16.36 15.54 -0.25
C SER A 478 17.77 15.00 -0.04
N ARG A 479 17.97 13.71 -0.31
CA ARG A 479 19.27 13.05 -0.20
C ARG A 479 19.31 11.80 -1.05
N THR A 480 20.49 11.52 -1.64
CA THR A 480 20.79 10.29 -2.37
C THR A 480 21.92 9.54 -1.66
N PHE A 481 21.79 8.23 -1.59
CA PHE A 481 22.75 7.29 -1.03
C PHE A 481 23.33 6.48 -2.18
N GLU A 482 24.62 6.68 -2.43
CA GLU A 482 25.33 5.94 -3.47
C GLU A 482 25.79 4.58 -2.95
N PRO A 483 25.77 3.52 -3.78
CA PRO A 483 26.27 2.22 -3.39
C PRO A 483 27.78 2.24 -3.18
N ARG A 484 28.25 1.56 -2.13
CA ARG A 484 29.68 1.40 -1.84
C ARG A 484 30.17 0.08 -2.42
N PRO A 485 31.09 0.11 -3.41
CA PRO A 485 31.48 -1.11 -4.16
C PRO A 485 31.97 -2.27 -3.28
N GLU A 486 32.83 -1.98 -2.29
CA GLU A 486 33.37 -3.00 -1.38
C GLU A 486 32.29 -3.66 -0.52
N THR A 487 31.31 -2.87 -0.07
CA THR A 487 30.16 -3.37 0.71
C THR A 487 29.22 -4.17 -0.17
N HIS A 488 28.97 -3.68 -1.40
CA HIS A 488 28.14 -4.37 -2.38
C HIS A 488 28.67 -5.79 -2.68
N GLU A 489 29.97 -5.98 -2.87
CA GLU A 489 30.56 -7.29 -3.15
C GLU A 489 30.22 -8.30 -2.07
N ILE A 490 30.26 -7.90 -0.79
CA ILE A 490 29.89 -8.76 0.35
C ILE A 490 28.39 -9.11 0.28
N TYR A 491 27.54 -8.10 0.14
CA TYR A 491 26.09 -8.31 0.09
C TYR A 491 25.65 -9.12 -1.12
N ASP A 492 26.24 -8.89 -2.29
CA ASP A 492 25.92 -9.63 -3.52
C ASP A 492 26.30 -11.12 -3.40
N ALA A 493 27.46 -11.40 -2.78
CA ALA A 493 27.87 -12.77 -2.50
C ALA A 493 26.92 -13.48 -1.51
N LEU A 494 26.53 -12.82 -0.43
CA LEU A 494 25.57 -13.34 0.55
C LEU A 494 24.18 -13.54 -0.08
N TYR A 495 23.72 -12.58 -0.86
CA TYR A 495 22.45 -12.67 -1.58
C TYR A 495 22.41 -13.87 -2.53
N LYS A 496 23.37 -13.96 -3.46
CA LYS A 496 23.39 -14.98 -4.52
C LYS A 496 23.68 -16.38 -4.02
N ARG A 497 24.63 -16.51 -3.06
CA ARG A 497 25.13 -17.82 -2.62
C ARG A 497 24.41 -18.37 -1.41
N VAL A 498 23.73 -17.53 -0.61
CA VAL A 498 23.06 -17.94 0.63
C VAL A 498 21.59 -17.60 0.59
N TYR A 499 21.23 -16.31 0.56
CA TYR A 499 19.85 -15.85 0.72
C TYR A 499 18.88 -16.50 -0.29
N LYS A 500 19.22 -16.46 -1.58
CA LYS A 500 18.39 -17.05 -2.67
C LYS A 500 18.16 -18.56 -2.54
N GLN A 501 18.98 -19.26 -1.75
CA GLN A 501 18.83 -20.70 -1.55
C GLN A 501 18.08 -21.06 -0.27
N MET A 502 17.90 -20.10 0.65
CA MET A 502 17.37 -20.38 1.98
C MET A 502 15.95 -20.96 1.92
N TYR A 503 15.06 -20.32 1.15
CA TYR A 503 13.66 -20.75 1.10
C TYR A 503 13.52 -22.20 0.62
N ASP A 504 14.11 -22.55 -0.50
CA ASP A 504 14.04 -23.90 -1.07
C ASP A 504 14.61 -24.97 -0.13
N ARG A 505 15.69 -24.64 0.59
CA ARG A 505 16.31 -25.55 1.56
C ARG A 505 15.51 -25.69 2.86
N LEU A 506 14.84 -24.64 3.29
CA LEU A 506 14.06 -24.60 4.54
C LEU A 506 12.60 -25.03 4.34
N ARG A 507 12.06 -24.94 3.13
CA ARG A 507 10.67 -25.28 2.82
C ARG A 507 10.23 -26.66 3.34
N PRO A 508 10.97 -27.77 3.14
CA PRO A 508 10.57 -29.07 3.69
C PRO A 508 10.44 -29.05 5.21
N LEU A 509 11.29 -28.28 5.91
CA LEU A 509 11.20 -28.12 7.35
C LEU A 509 9.99 -27.26 7.76
N TYR A 510 9.65 -26.24 7.00
CA TYR A 510 8.45 -25.44 7.24
C TYR A 510 7.17 -26.25 7.09
N GLU A 511 7.11 -27.11 6.04
CA GLU A 511 6.02 -28.05 5.81
C GLU A 511 5.85 -29.00 7.00
N GLU A 512 6.96 -29.57 7.50
CA GLU A 512 6.93 -30.50 8.63
C GLU A 512 6.57 -29.78 9.94
N ILE A 513 7.12 -28.58 10.21
CA ILE A 513 6.71 -27.77 11.37
C ILE A 513 5.21 -27.48 11.32
N ARG A 514 4.68 -27.14 10.14
CA ARG A 514 3.24 -26.89 9.96
C ARG A 514 2.41 -28.14 10.23
N ASN A 515 2.85 -29.30 9.75
CA ASN A 515 2.17 -30.58 9.97
C ASN A 515 2.12 -30.95 11.46
N ILE A 516 3.20 -30.70 12.20
CA ILE A 516 3.29 -31.02 13.63
C ILE A 516 2.53 -30.01 14.48
N THR A 517 2.67 -28.71 14.21
CA THR A 517 2.18 -27.65 15.10
C THR A 517 0.83 -27.06 14.67
N GLY A 518 0.37 -27.33 13.44
CA GLY A 518 -0.79 -26.69 12.83
C GLY A 518 -0.60 -25.20 12.55
N TYR A 519 0.63 -24.68 12.59
CA TYR A 519 0.91 -23.25 12.37
C TYR A 519 1.93 -23.01 11.24
N PRO A 520 1.64 -22.08 10.30
CA PRO A 520 0.40 -21.31 10.16
C PRO A 520 -0.79 -22.21 9.83
N PRO A 521 -2.01 -21.84 10.18
CA PRO A 521 -3.21 -22.63 9.87
C PRO A 521 -3.37 -22.80 8.35
N LYS A 522 -4.02 -23.92 7.96
CA LYS A 522 -4.27 -24.25 6.53
C LYS A 522 -5.37 -23.39 5.97
#